data_f81c6c7e5e7b79cf1a1f8ec4530ca8f2
#
_entry.id   f81c6c7e5e7b79cf1a1f8ec4530ca8f2
#
_cell.length_a   1.000
_cell.length_b   1.000
_cell.length_c   1.000
_cell.angle_alpha   90.00
_cell.angle_beta   90.00
_cell.angle_gamma   90.00
#
_symmetry.space_group_name_H-M   'P 1'
#
loop_
_entity.id
_entity.type
_entity.pdbx_description
1 polymer ?
#
loop_
_entity_poly.entity_id
_entity_poly.type
_entity_poly.pdbx_seq_one_letter_code
_entity_poly.pdbx_strand_id
1 'polypeptide(L)'
;MIYKPNFFIITGGPGVGKTTLLEVLAKQGFPHVPEVAREIIREQVSQNGDALPWANIPAYTHLMLSRSVESFEQHQKQESVLFFDRGIPDTLAYAHLTHQPILLELQHAVQAFRYNTQVFILPPWSEIYKT
;
A
#
# COMPACT_ATOMS: atom_id res chain seq x y z
N MET A 1 18.27 -8.17 2.09
CA MET A 1 16.99 -8.25 1.37
C MET A 1 16.12 -9.34 1.98
N ILE A 2 14.86 -9.04 2.20
CA ILE A 2 13.86 -10.00 2.68
C ILE A 2 12.86 -10.19 1.55
N TYR A 3 12.77 -11.39 1.02
CA TYR A 3 11.81 -11.72 -0.04
C TYR A 3 10.71 -12.63 0.50
N LYS A 4 9.45 -12.20 0.37
CA LYS A 4 8.29 -12.95 0.81
C LYS A 4 7.42 -13.27 -0.40
N PRO A 5 7.65 -14.42 -1.06
CA PRO A 5 6.87 -14.79 -2.24
C PRO A 5 5.39 -15.06 -1.93
N ASN A 6 5.04 -15.23 -0.66
CA ASN A 6 3.65 -15.38 -0.22
C ASN A 6 2.93 -14.05 0.04
N PHE A 7 3.62 -12.91 -0.10
CA PHE A 7 3.05 -11.58 0.06
C PHE A 7 2.67 -11.03 -1.32
N PHE A 8 1.39 -10.75 -1.52
CA PHE A 8 0.86 -10.24 -2.78
C PHE A 8 0.26 -8.85 -2.58
N ILE A 9 0.65 -7.92 -3.42
CA ILE A 9 0.08 -6.56 -3.40
C ILE A 9 -1.15 -6.54 -4.29
N ILE A 10 -2.24 -5.95 -3.78
CA ILE A 10 -3.41 -5.58 -4.55
C ILE A 10 -3.46 -4.05 -4.57
N THR A 11 -3.52 -3.46 -5.75
CA THR A 11 -3.56 -2.02 -5.93
C THR A 11 -4.59 -1.63 -6.99
N GLY A 12 -4.77 -0.33 -7.18
CA GLY A 12 -5.73 0.24 -8.11
C GLY A 12 -6.15 1.62 -7.65
N GLY A 13 -6.81 2.36 -8.53
CA GLY A 13 -7.33 3.68 -8.21
C GLY A 13 -8.53 3.63 -7.28
N PRO A 14 -9.02 4.78 -6.79
CA PRO A 14 -10.23 4.83 -5.97
C PRO A 14 -11.45 4.35 -6.76
N GLY A 15 -12.36 3.64 -6.06
CA GLY A 15 -13.61 3.19 -6.67
C GLY A 15 -13.50 2.02 -7.63
N VAL A 16 -12.39 1.25 -7.60
CA VAL A 16 -12.18 0.12 -8.51
C VAL A 16 -12.66 -1.23 -7.95
N GLY A 17 -13.32 -1.25 -6.80
CA GLY A 17 -13.80 -2.48 -6.20
C GLY A 17 -12.78 -3.25 -5.38
N LYS A 18 -11.67 -2.63 -5.03
CA LYS A 18 -10.59 -3.27 -4.27
C LYS A 18 -11.08 -3.76 -2.91
N THR A 19 -11.84 -2.94 -2.18
CA THR A 19 -12.42 -3.31 -0.89
C THR A 19 -13.31 -4.53 -1.00
N THR A 20 -14.16 -4.59 -2.03
CA THR A 20 -15.05 -5.72 -2.27
C THR A 20 -14.25 -7.00 -2.51
N LEU A 21 -13.21 -6.92 -3.34
CA LEU A 21 -12.34 -8.06 -3.61
C LEU A 21 -11.68 -8.56 -2.33
N LEU A 22 -11.13 -7.66 -1.52
CA LEU A 22 -10.46 -8.02 -0.26
C LEU A 22 -11.44 -8.68 0.73
N GLU A 23 -12.68 -8.21 0.79
CA GLU A 23 -13.73 -8.81 1.62
C GLU A 23 -14.08 -10.23 1.15
N VAL A 24 -14.19 -10.44 -0.16
CA VAL A 24 -14.45 -11.76 -0.72
C VAL A 24 -13.32 -12.73 -0.40
N LEU A 25 -12.07 -12.29 -0.57
CA LEU A 25 -10.90 -13.11 -0.26
C LEU A 25 -10.85 -13.47 1.22
N ALA A 26 -11.17 -12.53 2.11
CA ALA A 26 -11.20 -12.77 3.55
C ALA A 26 -12.21 -13.86 3.91
N LYS A 27 -13.38 -13.87 3.27
CA LYS A 27 -14.40 -14.89 3.48
C LYS A 27 -13.96 -16.26 3.00
N GLN A 28 -13.01 -16.32 2.07
CA GLN A 28 -12.45 -17.57 1.56
C GLN A 28 -11.21 -18.02 2.35
N GLY A 29 -10.87 -17.34 3.44
CA GLY A 29 -9.74 -17.70 4.27
C GLY A 29 -8.42 -17.02 3.91
N PHE A 30 -8.46 -15.99 3.06
CA PHE A 30 -7.29 -15.22 2.68
C PHE A 30 -7.33 -13.83 3.32
N PRO A 31 -6.66 -13.65 4.47
CA PRO A 31 -6.65 -12.35 5.15
C PRO A 31 -5.87 -11.31 4.36
N HIS A 32 -6.12 -10.03 4.65
CA HIS A 32 -5.35 -8.95 4.05
C HIS A 32 -4.85 -7.99 5.11
N VAL A 33 -3.77 -7.28 4.75
CA VAL A 33 -3.23 -6.19 5.55
C VAL A 33 -3.86 -4.89 5.05
N PRO A 34 -4.51 -4.11 5.93
CA PRO A 34 -5.17 -2.86 5.53
C PRO A 34 -4.21 -1.82 4.98
N GLU A 35 -4.73 -0.92 4.17
CA GLU A 35 -3.98 0.19 3.61
C GLU A 35 -3.53 1.16 4.70
N VAL A 36 -2.22 1.43 4.75
CA VAL A 36 -1.65 2.31 5.77
C VAL A 36 -2.07 3.77 5.60
N ALA A 37 -2.29 4.20 4.36
CA ALA A 37 -2.65 5.59 4.06
C ALA A 37 -3.93 6.01 4.76
N ARG A 38 -4.94 5.16 4.77
CA ARG A 38 -6.23 5.45 5.40
C ARG A 38 -6.10 5.65 6.89
N GLU A 39 -5.29 4.82 7.54
CA GLU A 39 -5.01 4.91 8.97
C GLU A 39 -4.25 6.20 9.31
N ILE A 40 -3.24 6.54 8.50
CA ILE A 40 -2.46 7.77 8.68
C ILE A 40 -3.37 8.99 8.61
N ILE A 41 -4.23 9.09 7.60
CA ILE A 41 -5.15 10.21 7.43
C ILE A 41 -6.07 10.34 8.66
N ARG A 42 -6.63 9.23 9.12
CA ARG A 42 -7.51 9.22 10.28
C ARG A 42 -6.80 9.72 11.54
N GLU A 43 -5.59 9.26 11.78
CA GLU A 43 -4.79 9.68 12.93
C GLU A 43 -4.42 11.16 12.87
N GLN A 44 -3.95 11.62 11.72
CA GLN A 44 -3.54 13.02 11.54
C GLN A 44 -4.72 13.97 11.71
N VAL A 45 -5.87 13.63 11.14
CA VAL A 45 -7.08 14.45 11.32
C VAL A 45 -7.49 14.52 12.79
N SER A 46 -7.44 13.41 13.52
CA SER A 46 -7.85 13.41 14.93
C SER A 46 -6.86 14.13 15.84
N GLN A 47 -5.59 14.22 15.45
CA GLN A 47 -4.53 14.86 16.23
C GLN A 47 -4.22 16.29 15.77
N ASN A 48 -4.93 16.80 14.77
CA ASN A 48 -4.63 18.08 14.11
C ASN A 48 -3.21 18.11 13.53
N GLY A 49 -2.69 16.96 13.12
CA GLY A 49 -1.40 16.87 12.46
C GLY A 49 -1.49 17.31 11.00
N ASP A 50 -0.33 17.60 10.40
CA ASP A 50 -0.27 18.07 9.01
C ASP A 50 0.27 17.04 8.02
N ALA A 51 0.65 15.85 8.45
CA ALA A 51 1.16 14.80 7.57
C ALA A 51 0.01 14.18 6.76
N LEU A 52 -0.54 14.98 5.86
CA LEU A 52 -1.73 14.69 5.06
C LEU A 52 -1.43 15.01 3.59
N PRO A 53 -2.07 14.31 2.65
CA PRO A 53 -1.78 14.54 1.23
C PRO A 53 -2.19 15.93 0.73
N TRP A 54 -3.07 16.63 1.45
CA TRP A 54 -3.49 18.01 1.12
C TRP A 54 -2.78 19.07 1.94
N ALA A 55 -1.94 18.70 2.90
CA ALA A 55 -1.29 19.67 3.79
C ALA A 55 0.24 19.59 3.76
N ASN A 56 0.81 18.39 3.85
CA ASN A 56 2.27 18.21 3.89
C ASN A 56 2.61 16.87 3.23
N ILE A 57 2.77 16.90 1.92
CA ILE A 57 3.01 15.72 1.11
C ILE A 57 4.28 14.96 1.54
N PRO A 58 5.44 15.62 1.75
CA PRO A 58 6.64 14.89 2.18
C PRO A 58 6.47 14.16 3.51
N ALA A 59 5.85 14.79 4.50
CA ALA A 59 5.60 14.15 5.80
C ALA A 59 4.64 12.97 5.66
N TYR A 60 3.59 13.12 4.86
CA TYR A 60 2.63 12.05 4.58
C TYR A 60 3.32 10.86 3.90
N THR A 61 4.15 11.13 2.90
CA THR A 61 4.92 10.10 2.17
C THR A 61 5.85 9.35 3.10
N HIS A 62 6.53 10.07 4.00
CA HIS A 62 7.42 9.47 4.99
C HIS A 62 6.67 8.53 5.93
N LEU A 63 5.50 8.93 6.41
CA LEU A 63 4.67 8.05 7.25
C LEU A 63 4.18 6.83 6.48
N MET A 64 3.78 6.99 5.22
CA MET A 64 3.39 5.85 4.40
C MET A 64 4.53 4.83 4.28
N LEU A 65 5.75 5.31 4.05
CA LEU A 65 6.92 4.44 3.99
C LEU A 65 7.15 3.72 5.30
N SER A 66 7.22 4.44 6.42
CA SER A 66 7.46 3.87 7.75
C SER A 66 6.43 2.82 8.11
N ARG A 67 5.15 3.14 7.91
CA ARG A 67 4.05 2.22 8.24
C ARG A 67 4.02 1.00 7.34
N SER A 68 4.35 1.16 6.06
CA SER A 68 4.41 0.03 5.13
C SER A 68 5.56 -0.91 5.46
N VAL A 69 6.71 -0.38 5.86
CA VAL A 69 7.84 -1.21 6.31
C VAL A 69 7.47 -1.96 7.59
N GLU A 70 6.89 -1.28 8.57
CA GLU A 70 6.42 -1.92 9.81
C GLU A 70 5.43 -3.04 9.52
N SER A 71 4.49 -2.80 8.63
CA SER A 71 3.47 -3.77 8.25
C SER A 71 4.08 -5.01 7.62
N PHE A 72 5.06 -4.83 6.74
CA PHE A 72 5.79 -5.94 6.15
C PHE A 72 6.52 -6.75 7.24
N GLU A 73 7.24 -6.06 8.12
CA GLU A 73 8.03 -6.70 9.17
C GLU A 73 7.16 -7.43 10.18
N GLN A 74 6.01 -6.88 10.53
CA GLN A 74 5.08 -7.51 11.47
C GLN A 74 4.57 -8.86 10.97
N HIS A 75 4.48 -9.03 9.66
CA HIS A 75 3.92 -10.24 9.05
C HIS A 75 4.97 -11.17 8.46
N GLN A 76 6.27 -10.85 8.59
CA GLN A 76 7.29 -11.60 7.85
C GLN A 76 7.48 -13.05 8.32
N LYS A 77 6.97 -13.42 9.47
CA LYS A 77 6.99 -14.81 9.94
C LYS A 77 5.84 -15.64 9.38
N GLN A 78 4.83 -15.01 8.78
CA GLN A 78 3.71 -15.71 8.20
C GLN A 78 4.15 -16.43 6.91
N GLU A 79 3.80 -17.71 6.78
CA GLU A 79 4.18 -18.51 5.61
C GLU A 79 3.02 -18.69 4.64
N SER A 80 1.78 -18.53 5.09
CA SER A 80 0.61 -18.62 4.23
C SER A 80 0.46 -17.38 3.35
N VAL A 81 -0.36 -17.49 2.32
CA VAL A 81 -0.64 -16.36 1.42
C VAL A 81 -1.23 -15.19 2.19
N LEU A 82 -0.72 -14.00 1.95
CA LEU A 82 -1.18 -12.77 2.55
C LEU A 82 -1.29 -11.69 1.48
N PHE A 83 -2.44 -11.03 1.43
CA PHE A 83 -2.66 -9.92 0.52
C PHE A 83 -2.45 -8.60 1.25
N PHE A 84 -1.78 -7.67 0.60
CA PHE A 84 -1.57 -6.31 1.11
C PHE A 84 -2.39 -5.34 0.28
N ASP A 85 -3.21 -4.56 0.95
CA ASP A 85 -3.91 -3.44 0.32
C ASP A 85 -2.90 -2.33 0.11
N ARG A 86 -2.23 -2.36 -1.03
CA ARG A 86 -1.05 -1.59 -1.38
C ARG A 86 0.17 -1.94 -0.52
N GLY A 87 1.33 -1.59 -1.00
CA GLY A 87 2.60 -1.89 -0.33
C GLY A 87 3.63 -0.80 -0.55
N ILE A 88 4.87 -1.09 -0.19
CA ILE A 88 5.98 -0.14 -0.32
C ILE A 88 6.13 0.41 -1.75
N PRO A 89 6.02 -0.41 -2.82
CA PRO A 89 6.11 0.12 -4.18
C PRO A 89 5.05 1.18 -4.52
N ASP A 90 3.88 1.12 -3.89
CA ASP A 90 2.84 2.15 -4.09
C ASP A 90 3.29 3.51 -3.53
N THR A 91 4.07 3.51 -2.46
CA THR A 91 4.64 4.75 -1.92
C THR A 91 5.65 5.36 -2.90
N LEU A 92 6.45 4.53 -3.55
CA LEU A 92 7.36 4.99 -4.59
C LEU A 92 6.58 5.61 -5.77
N ALA A 93 5.53 4.94 -6.22
CA ALA A 93 4.67 5.46 -7.27
C ALA A 93 4.04 6.79 -6.89
N TYR A 94 3.57 6.93 -5.65
CA TYR A 94 3.01 8.17 -5.13
C TYR A 94 4.02 9.30 -5.14
N ALA A 95 5.27 9.02 -4.72
CA ALA A 95 6.34 10.01 -4.75
C ALA A 95 6.61 10.51 -6.17
N HIS A 96 6.61 9.61 -7.17
CA HIS A 96 6.74 9.98 -8.57
C HIS A 96 5.56 10.83 -9.05
N LEU A 97 4.34 10.42 -8.74
CA LEU A 97 3.13 11.13 -9.15
C LEU A 97 3.04 12.55 -8.58
N THR A 98 3.57 12.76 -7.39
CA THR A 98 3.55 14.05 -6.71
C THR A 98 4.84 14.85 -6.93
N HIS A 99 5.69 14.39 -7.86
CA HIS A 99 6.94 15.07 -8.25
C HIS A 99 7.89 15.32 -7.07
N GLN A 100 7.92 14.40 -6.11
CA GLN A 100 8.85 14.46 -4.99
C GLN A 100 10.21 13.87 -5.39
N PRO A 101 11.31 14.35 -4.78
CA PRO A 101 12.59 13.67 -4.93
C PRO A 101 12.51 12.27 -4.32
N ILE A 102 13.09 11.28 -4.99
CA ILE A 102 13.09 9.90 -4.52
C ILE A 102 14.27 9.73 -3.56
N LEU A 103 13.96 9.71 -2.26
CA LEU A 103 14.98 9.60 -1.22
C LEU A 103 15.58 8.20 -1.19
N LEU A 104 16.85 8.13 -0.74
CA LEU A 104 17.58 6.85 -0.64
C LEU A 104 16.85 5.85 0.26
N GLU A 105 16.25 6.30 1.36
CA GLU A 105 15.52 5.41 2.26
C GLU A 105 14.34 4.72 1.55
N LEU A 106 13.65 5.43 0.65
CA LEU A 106 12.54 4.85 -0.12
C LEU A 106 13.07 3.83 -1.14
N GLN A 107 14.16 4.18 -1.85
CA GLN A 107 14.82 3.27 -2.79
C GLN A 107 15.32 2.00 -2.08
N HIS A 108 15.93 2.17 -0.91
CA HIS A 108 16.42 1.04 -0.11
C HIS A 108 15.28 0.15 0.36
N ALA A 109 14.18 0.74 0.82
CA ALA A 109 13.04 -0.03 1.31
C ALA A 109 12.41 -0.89 0.21
N VAL A 110 12.26 -0.34 -0.99
CA VAL A 110 11.71 -1.08 -2.13
C VAL A 110 12.58 -2.30 -2.46
N GLN A 111 13.90 -2.18 -2.30
CA GLN A 111 14.82 -3.28 -2.58
C GLN A 111 14.99 -4.23 -1.40
N ALA A 112 14.87 -3.72 -0.17
CA ALA A 112 15.10 -4.51 1.04
C ALA A 112 13.91 -5.40 1.40
N PHE A 113 12.69 -4.96 1.11
CA PHE A 113 11.45 -5.66 1.44
C PHE A 113 10.70 -6.01 0.16
N ARG A 114 10.78 -7.30 -0.23
CA ARG A 114 10.29 -7.73 -1.53
C ARG A 114 9.05 -8.61 -1.39
N TYR A 115 7.96 -8.14 -2.00
CA TYR A 115 6.74 -8.91 -2.15
C TYR A 115 6.85 -9.82 -3.38
N ASN A 116 5.85 -10.65 -3.63
CA ASN A 116 5.78 -11.41 -4.86
C ASN A 116 5.80 -10.44 -6.06
N THR A 117 6.47 -10.84 -7.13
CA THR A 117 6.59 -10.01 -8.34
C THR A 117 5.26 -9.86 -9.09
N GLN A 118 4.30 -10.76 -8.83
CA GLN A 118 2.95 -10.60 -9.35
C GLN A 118 2.18 -9.60 -8.49
N VAL A 119 1.70 -8.54 -9.11
CA VAL A 119 0.89 -7.50 -8.46
C VAL A 119 -0.47 -7.51 -9.13
N PHE A 120 -1.52 -7.52 -8.33
CA PHE A 120 -2.89 -7.48 -8.84
C PHE A 120 -3.34 -6.03 -8.94
N ILE A 121 -3.53 -5.55 -10.17
CA ILE A 121 -3.95 -4.18 -10.44
C ILE A 121 -5.39 -4.22 -10.96
N LEU A 122 -6.31 -3.61 -10.22
CA LEU A 122 -7.71 -3.56 -10.63
C LEU A 122 -7.91 -2.38 -11.59
N PRO A 123 -8.52 -2.63 -12.75
CA PRO A 123 -8.77 -1.55 -13.71
C PRO A 123 -9.90 -0.64 -13.23
N PRO A 124 -9.96 0.62 -13.72
CA PRO A 124 -11.04 1.54 -13.41
C PRO A 124 -12.40 1.01 -13.89
N TRP A 125 -13.42 1.15 -13.05
CA TRP A 125 -14.79 0.73 -13.40
C TRP A 125 -15.35 1.44 -14.64
N SER A 126 -14.89 2.67 -14.90
CA SER A 126 -15.31 3.42 -16.08
C SER A 126 -15.02 2.68 -17.39
N GLU A 127 -14.00 1.84 -17.43
CA GLU A 127 -13.68 1.04 -18.61
C GLU A 127 -14.65 -0.11 -18.82
N ILE A 128 -15.24 -0.61 -17.75
CA ILE A 128 -16.25 -1.67 -17.80
C ILE A 128 -17.55 -1.13 -18.38
N TYR A 129 -17.88 0.11 -18.09
CA TYR A 129 -19.13 0.75 -18.52
C TYR A 129 -19.07 1.39 -19.89
N LYS A 130 -17.90 1.50 -20.49
CA LYS A 130 -17.73 2.09 -21.83
C LYS A 130 -17.97 1.11 -22.96
N THR A 131 -18.11 -0.13 -22.63
CA THR A 131 -18.45 -1.15 -23.62
C THR A 131 -19.96 -1.30 -23.73
#